data_0ac142d4b1a95f229793b6e0cc654a45
#
_entry.id   0ac142d4b1a95f229793b6e0cc654a45
#
_cell.length_a   1.000
_cell.length_b   1.000
_cell.length_c   1.000
_cell.angle_alpha   90.00
_cell.angle_beta   90.00
_cell.angle_gamma   90.00
#
_symmetry.space_group_name_H-M   'P 1'
#
loop_
_entity.id
_entity.type
_entity.pdbx_description
1 polymer ?
#
loop_
_entity_poly.entity_id
_entity_poly.type
_entity_poly.pdbx_seq_one_letter_code
_entity_poly.pdbx_strand_id
1 'polypeptide(L)'
;TGVDNEHPGLSGKFVAGYDPVCYMHTDVPRCILAGAGARQDDGSFDPDDGNQHGTACIGMSSATGIEADGSQSEFYGSAPDSSLIDVRIGTDVGAGPFENYLVEQEAYESAMNGIQWIIDNKDTAWPGVDESLHGIDIISLSWGITSHEGGGSDGTDMHSMILDEAMLSGIVVSVAAGNDGPDNDGLSGMGSSDLSITVGASDDGNTIDRSDDTVASYSSRGPRRDNGDNNPLNELKPEISAPGTNIIQAEGCVTSGGCSNSAGGDASGNTYTSRGSGTSYATPSVSGILALMIEACLLYTSPSPRDLRR
;
A
#
# COMPACT_ATOMS: atom_id res chain seq x y z
N THR A 1 -7.75 -1.58 3.21
CA THR A 1 -9.22 -1.54 3.13
C THR A 1 -9.76 -2.37 1.96
N GLY A 2 -8.93 -3.01 1.17
CA GLY A 2 -9.26 -3.66 -0.08
C GLY A 2 -9.12 -2.73 -1.28
N VAL A 3 -9.51 -3.22 -2.46
CA VAL A 3 -9.48 -2.46 -3.71
C VAL A 3 -10.76 -2.73 -4.51
N ASP A 4 -11.36 -1.69 -5.08
CA ASP A 4 -12.48 -1.82 -6.03
C ASP A 4 -11.95 -2.34 -7.38
N ASN A 5 -12.11 -3.63 -7.65
CA ASN A 5 -11.65 -4.28 -8.88
C ASN A 5 -12.53 -3.97 -10.10
N GLU A 6 -13.72 -3.42 -9.89
CA GLU A 6 -14.63 -2.96 -10.94
C GLU A 6 -14.34 -1.52 -11.35
N HIS A 7 -13.48 -0.80 -10.61
CA HIS A 7 -13.05 0.53 -11.02
C HIS A 7 -12.52 0.52 -12.48
N PRO A 8 -13.03 1.36 -13.38
CA PRO A 8 -12.70 1.28 -14.82
C PRO A 8 -11.21 1.25 -15.11
N GLY A 9 -10.42 2.01 -14.36
CA GLY A 9 -8.96 2.07 -14.51
C GLY A 9 -8.20 0.90 -13.89
N LEU A 10 -8.86 0.00 -13.14
CA LEU A 10 -8.24 -1.14 -12.46
C LEU A 10 -8.83 -2.48 -12.90
N SER A 11 -9.92 -2.45 -13.67
CA SER A 11 -10.62 -3.65 -14.12
C SER A 11 -9.72 -4.61 -14.90
N GLY A 12 -9.83 -5.89 -14.57
CA GLY A 12 -9.09 -6.97 -15.25
C GLY A 12 -7.62 -7.11 -14.85
N LYS A 13 -7.15 -6.36 -13.84
CA LYS A 13 -5.74 -6.40 -13.40
C LYS A 13 -5.48 -7.39 -12.25
N PHE A 14 -6.51 -7.79 -11.53
CA PHE A 14 -6.38 -8.63 -10.35
C PHE A 14 -6.21 -10.10 -10.72
N VAL A 15 -5.15 -10.71 -10.23
CA VAL A 15 -4.80 -12.13 -10.49
C VAL A 15 -5.06 -13.02 -9.28
N ALA A 16 -5.06 -12.45 -8.08
CA ALA A 16 -5.33 -13.14 -6.82
C ALA A 16 -5.68 -12.14 -5.72
N GLY A 17 -6.09 -12.67 -4.57
CA GLY A 17 -6.30 -11.87 -3.37
C GLY A 17 -6.40 -12.71 -2.11
N TYR A 18 -6.29 -12.05 -0.98
CA TYR A 18 -6.42 -12.64 0.35
C TYR A 18 -7.01 -11.65 1.34
N ASP A 19 -7.97 -12.09 2.11
CA ASP A 19 -8.61 -11.29 3.16
C ASP A 19 -8.31 -11.86 4.56
N PRO A 20 -7.17 -11.50 5.17
CA PRO A 20 -6.82 -11.98 6.51
C PRO A 20 -7.81 -11.51 7.58
N VAL A 21 -8.50 -10.39 7.39
CA VAL A 21 -9.51 -9.89 8.34
C VAL A 21 -10.64 -10.89 8.49
N CYS A 22 -11.21 -11.36 7.38
CA CYS A 22 -12.31 -12.31 7.40
C CYS A 22 -11.87 -13.75 7.69
N TYR A 23 -10.69 -14.15 7.26
CA TYR A 23 -10.18 -15.50 7.53
C TYR A 23 -9.70 -15.68 8.97
N MET A 24 -9.29 -14.62 9.65
CA MET A 24 -8.99 -14.65 11.09
C MET A 24 -10.24 -14.84 11.94
N HIS A 25 -11.38 -14.30 11.50
CA HIS A 25 -12.62 -14.38 12.23
C HIS A 25 -13.47 -15.54 11.70
N THR A 26 -13.69 -16.53 12.55
CA THR A 26 -14.70 -17.59 12.30
C THR A 26 -16.12 -17.08 12.48
N ASP A 27 -16.28 -15.84 12.94
CA ASP A 27 -17.58 -15.19 13.15
C ASP A 27 -17.99 -14.41 11.89
N VAL A 28 -18.70 -15.07 10.99
CA VAL A 28 -19.22 -14.49 9.74
C VAL A 28 -20.01 -13.19 9.96
N PRO A 29 -20.89 -13.06 10.98
CA PRO A 29 -21.55 -11.78 11.25
C PRO A 29 -20.59 -10.64 11.55
N ARG A 30 -19.47 -10.91 12.20
CA ARG A 30 -18.45 -9.90 12.50
C ARG A 30 -17.73 -9.45 11.23
N CYS A 31 -17.41 -10.36 10.34
CA CYS A 31 -16.87 -10.05 9.02
C CYS A 31 -17.81 -9.13 8.22
N ILE A 32 -19.08 -9.43 8.20
CA ILE A 32 -20.09 -8.61 7.52
C ILE A 32 -20.16 -7.21 8.14
N LEU A 33 -20.17 -7.10 9.47
CA LEU A 33 -20.18 -5.82 10.18
C LEU A 33 -18.88 -5.01 9.93
N ALA A 34 -17.77 -5.69 9.71
CA ALA A 34 -16.50 -5.06 9.37
C ALA A 34 -16.38 -4.69 7.89
N GLY A 35 -17.44 -4.81 7.12
CA GLY A 35 -17.45 -4.49 5.69
C GLY A 35 -16.81 -5.55 4.81
N ALA A 36 -17.01 -6.80 5.14
CA ALA A 36 -16.43 -7.94 4.43
C ALA A 36 -17.17 -8.31 3.13
N GLY A 37 -17.58 -7.33 2.35
CA GLY A 37 -18.18 -7.54 1.02
C GLY A 37 -17.26 -8.27 0.03
N ALA A 38 -15.96 -8.24 0.29
CA ALA A 38 -14.96 -8.92 -0.53
C ALA A 38 -15.01 -10.45 -0.49
N ARG A 39 -15.74 -11.05 0.45
CA ARG A 39 -15.84 -12.51 0.56
C ARG A 39 -17.17 -13.00 0.06
N GLN A 40 -17.16 -13.76 -1.02
CA GLN A 40 -18.35 -14.39 -1.55
C GLN A 40 -18.81 -15.58 -0.68
N ASP A 41 -20.11 -15.95 -0.76
CA ASP A 41 -20.68 -17.07 -0.01
C ASP A 41 -20.03 -18.42 -0.32
N ASP A 42 -19.45 -18.56 -1.50
CA ASP A 42 -18.71 -19.77 -1.94
C ASP A 42 -17.27 -19.78 -1.43
N GLY A 43 -16.83 -18.73 -0.70
CA GLY A 43 -15.48 -18.60 -0.18
C GLY A 43 -14.46 -18.06 -1.18
N SER A 44 -14.89 -17.71 -2.41
CA SER A 44 -14.01 -17.02 -3.36
C SER A 44 -13.70 -15.60 -2.89
N PHE A 45 -12.60 -15.05 -3.39
CA PHE A 45 -12.20 -13.68 -3.13
C PHE A 45 -12.65 -12.78 -4.27
N ASP A 46 -13.36 -11.72 -3.92
CA ASP A 46 -13.80 -10.68 -4.84
C ASP A 46 -13.37 -9.35 -4.22
N PRO A 47 -12.30 -8.71 -4.73
CA PRO A 47 -11.78 -7.48 -4.16
C PRO A 47 -12.82 -6.38 -4.19
N ASP A 48 -13.03 -5.73 -3.05
CA ASP A 48 -13.92 -4.58 -2.89
C ASP A 48 -13.35 -3.61 -1.87
N ASP A 49 -13.72 -2.34 -1.95
CA ASP A 49 -13.20 -1.26 -1.10
C ASP A 49 -14.30 -0.28 -0.70
N GLY A 50 -15.00 -0.57 0.35
CA GLY A 50 -16.00 0.34 0.91
C GLY A 50 -15.43 1.60 1.59
N ASN A 51 -14.10 1.69 1.78
CA ASN A 51 -13.43 2.85 2.36
C ASN A 51 -12.80 3.79 1.34
N GLN A 52 -12.41 3.28 0.19
CA GLN A 52 -11.74 3.99 -0.92
C GLN A 52 -10.23 4.20 -0.77
N HIS A 53 -9.65 4.07 0.42
CA HIS A 53 -8.23 4.34 0.62
C HIS A 53 -7.35 3.37 -0.16
N GLY A 54 -7.67 2.07 -0.15
CA GLY A 54 -6.89 1.06 -0.89
C GLY A 54 -6.94 1.28 -2.40
N THR A 55 -8.13 1.57 -2.94
CA THR A 55 -8.32 1.89 -4.37
C THR A 55 -7.55 3.15 -4.77
N ALA A 56 -7.65 4.21 -3.97
CA ALA A 56 -6.90 5.44 -4.21
C ALA A 56 -5.39 5.19 -4.20
N CYS A 57 -4.89 4.40 -3.26
CA CYS A 57 -3.47 4.04 -3.18
C CYS A 57 -3.01 3.25 -4.41
N ILE A 58 -3.66 2.14 -4.73
CA ILE A 58 -3.22 1.30 -5.83
C ILE A 58 -3.40 1.99 -7.20
N GLY A 59 -4.35 2.92 -7.31
CA GLY A 59 -4.51 3.75 -8.49
C GLY A 59 -3.28 4.57 -8.83
N MET A 60 -2.53 5.03 -7.81
CA MET A 60 -1.29 5.80 -8.01
C MET A 60 -0.17 4.97 -8.66
N SER A 61 -0.17 3.66 -8.48
CA SER A 61 0.78 2.77 -9.17
C SER A 61 0.23 2.26 -10.49
N SER A 62 -1.07 1.91 -10.56
CA SER A 62 -1.53 0.93 -11.54
C SER A 62 -2.77 1.32 -12.32
N ALA A 63 -3.42 2.47 -12.04
CA ALA A 63 -4.58 2.89 -12.81
C ALA A 63 -4.23 3.16 -14.28
N THR A 64 -5.12 2.77 -15.18
CA THR A 64 -4.94 2.94 -16.63
C THR A 64 -5.42 4.28 -17.17
N GLY A 65 -6.08 5.09 -16.33
CA GLY A 65 -6.70 6.36 -16.75
C GLY A 65 -8.03 6.19 -17.50
N ILE A 66 -8.58 4.98 -17.56
CA ILE A 66 -9.89 4.76 -18.18
C ILE A 66 -10.99 5.32 -17.29
N GLU A 67 -11.85 6.15 -17.87
CA GLU A 67 -13.01 6.75 -17.21
C GLU A 67 -14.24 5.83 -17.29
N ALA A 68 -15.28 6.11 -16.49
CA ALA A 68 -16.51 5.33 -16.46
C ALA A 68 -17.26 5.30 -17.82
N ASP A 69 -17.08 6.30 -18.67
CA ASP A 69 -17.64 6.32 -20.02
C ASP A 69 -16.76 5.63 -21.07
N GLY A 70 -15.63 5.04 -20.65
CA GLY A 70 -14.65 4.37 -21.51
C GLY A 70 -13.65 5.32 -22.19
N SER A 71 -13.71 6.62 -21.93
CA SER A 71 -12.71 7.56 -22.44
C SER A 71 -11.38 7.42 -21.69
N GLN A 72 -10.31 7.94 -22.30
CA GLN A 72 -8.99 7.97 -21.69
C GLN A 72 -8.72 9.33 -21.05
N SER A 73 -8.37 9.35 -19.78
CA SER A 73 -7.89 10.55 -19.09
C SER A 73 -6.36 10.53 -18.93
N GLU A 74 -5.82 11.60 -18.34
CA GLU A 74 -4.40 11.70 -17.98
C GLU A 74 -4.08 11.10 -16.60
N PHE A 75 -5.07 10.60 -15.87
CA PHE A 75 -4.94 10.10 -14.49
C PHE A 75 -4.57 8.61 -14.47
N TYR A 76 -3.39 8.28 -14.95
CA TYR A 76 -2.85 6.93 -14.91
C TYR A 76 -1.74 6.81 -13.86
N GLY A 77 -1.58 5.62 -13.33
CA GLY A 77 -0.53 5.29 -12.38
C GLY A 77 0.85 5.19 -13.02
N SER A 78 1.88 5.08 -12.21
CA SER A 78 3.27 5.01 -12.68
C SER A 78 3.61 3.70 -13.43
N ALA A 79 2.83 2.61 -13.23
CA ALA A 79 2.96 1.33 -13.94
C ALA A 79 1.59 0.79 -14.35
N PRO A 80 0.92 1.40 -15.33
CA PRO A 80 -0.47 1.09 -15.67
C PRO A 80 -0.69 -0.33 -16.21
N ASP A 81 0.35 -1.04 -16.62
CA ASP A 81 0.27 -2.42 -17.14
C ASP A 81 0.59 -3.48 -16.07
N SER A 82 0.86 -3.09 -14.82
CA SER A 82 1.15 -4.04 -13.74
C SER A 82 -0.07 -4.91 -13.40
N SER A 83 0.18 -6.19 -13.07
CA SER A 83 -0.82 -7.07 -12.45
C SER A 83 -0.92 -6.81 -10.96
N LEU A 84 -2.10 -7.06 -10.39
CA LEU A 84 -2.42 -6.73 -9.02
C LEU A 84 -2.85 -7.95 -8.21
N ILE A 85 -2.45 -7.94 -6.95
CA ILE A 85 -2.95 -8.84 -5.90
C ILE A 85 -3.44 -7.96 -4.76
N ASP A 86 -4.68 -8.15 -4.35
CA ASP A 86 -5.23 -7.44 -3.20
C ASP A 86 -5.07 -8.27 -1.93
N VAL A 87 -4.40 -7.69 -0.92
CA VAL A 87 -4.31 -8.25 0.43
C VAL A 87 -4.96 -7.28 1.40
N ARG A 88 -6.20 -7.57 1.75
CA ARG A 88 -7.04 -6.70 2.57
C ARG A 88 -6.72 -6.86 4.05
N ILE A 89 -6.02 -5.90 4.64
CA ILE A 89 -5.61 -5.91 6.06
C ILE A 89 -6.49 -5.03 6.97
N GLY A 90 -7.40 -4.26 6.40
CA GLY A 90 -8.35 -3.38 7.09
C GLY A 90 -9.79 -3.67 6.70
N THR A 91 -10.69 -2.77 7.07
CA THR A 91 -12.14 -2.87 6.80
C THR A 91 -12.64 -1.65 6.04
N ASP A 92 -13.90 -1.68 5.60
CA ASP A 92 -14.55 -0.55 4.91
C ASP A 92 -14.67 0.70 5.79
N VAL A 93 -14.61 0.54 7.10
CA VAL A 93 -14.71 1.68 8.04
C VAL A 93 -13.37 2.40 8.21
N GLY A 94 -12.28 1.74 7.85
CA GLY A 94 -10.94 2.31 7.94
C GLY A 94 -9.89 1.27 8.31
N ALA A 95 -8.66 1.71 8.39
CA ALA A 95 -7.50 0.88 8.72
C ALA A 95 -7.03 1.05 10.17
N GLY A 96 -7.67 1.94 10.94
CA GLY A 96 -7.34 2.18 12.33
C GLY A 96 -8.17 1.35 13.31
N PRO A 97 -7.65 1.04 14.50
CA PRO A 97 -8.34 0.23 15.50
C PRO A 97 -9.64 0.84 16.01
N PHE A 98 -9.79 2.16 15.91
CA PHE A 98 -11.01 2.87 16.31
C PHE A 98 -12.02 3.07 15.18
N GLU A 99 -11.58 2.93 13.94
CA GLU A 99 -12.38 3.19 12.74
C GLU A 99 -12.92 1.92 12.12
N ASN A 100 -12.33 0.77 12.44
CA ASN A 100 -12.84 -0.53 12.05
C ASN A 100 -13.28 -1.30 13.29
N TYR A 101 -14.07 -2.33 13.14
CA TYR A 101 -14.60 -3.15 14.25
C TYR A 101 -13.56 -4.13 14.82
N LEU A 102 -12.31 -4.00 14.40
CA LEU A 102 -11.19 -4.77 14.93
C LEU A 102 -10.65 -4.08 16.19
N VAL A 103 -10.31 -4.85 17.20
CA VAL A 103 -9.46 -4.33 18.28
C VAL A 103 -8.02 -4.19 17.79
N GLU A 104 -7.23 -3.38 18.46
CA GLU A 104 -5.86 -3.05 18.06
C GLU A 104 -5.02 -4.31 17.73
N GLN A 105 -5.09 -5.32 18.57
CA GLN A 105 -4.37 -6.58 18.35
C GLN A 105 -4.80 -7.27 17.06
N GLU A 106 -6.10 -7.31 16.76
CA GLU A 106 -6.61 -7.95 15.54
C GLU A 106 -6.17 -7.21 14.28
N ALA A 107 -6.05 -5.87 14.31
CA ALA A 107 -5.51 -5.09 13.21
C ALA A 107 -4.03 -5.42 12.95
N TYR A 108 -3.25 -5.60 14.00
CA TYR A 108 -1.85 -6.02 13.89
C TYR A 108 -1.72 -7.45 13.37
N GLU A 109 -2.51 -8.37 13.89
CA GLU A 109 -2.52 -9.75 13.43
C GLU A 109 -2.94 -9.87 11.97
N SER A 110 -3.92 -9.07 11.53
CA SER A 110 -4.35 -9.02 10.14
C SER A 110 -3.21 -8.58 9.21
N ALA A 111 -2.49 -7.52 9.57
CA ALA A 111 -1.36 -7.05 8.78
C ALA A 111 -0.24 -8.10 8.72
N MET A 112 0.13 -8.69 9.86
CA MET A 112 1.15 -9.75 9.93
C MET A 112 0.76 -10.97 9.10
N ASN A 113 -0.49 -11.43 9.21
CA ASN A 113 -0.99 -12.56 8.43
C ASN A 113 -1.04 -12.26 6.93
N GLY A 114 -1.39 -11.03 6.57
CA GLY A 114 -1.37 -10.59 5.18
C GLY A 114 0.04 -10.61 4.58
N ILE A 115 1.01 -10.06 5.28
CA ILE A 115 2.41 -10.04 4.81
C ILE A 115 2.99 -11.47 4.78
N GLN A 116 2.69 -12.30 5.80
CA GLN A 116 3.12 -13.69 5.80
C GLN A 116 2.53 -14.46 4.61
N TRP A 117 1.24 -14.26 4.31
CA TRP A 117 0.63 -14.89 3.15
C TRP A 117 1.34 -14.46 1.85
N ILE A 118 1.73 -13.20 1.71
CA ILE A 118 2.50 -12.72 0.55
C ILE A 118 3.84 -13.44 0.45
N ILE A 119 4.57 -13.58 1.56
CA ILE A 119 5.86 -14.27 1.61
C ILE A 119 5.70 -15.74 1.19
N ASP A 120 4.67 -16.42 1.71
CA ASP A 120 4.38 -17.83 1.41
C ASP A 120 4.00 -18.04 -0.06
N ASN A 121 3.42 -17.03 -0.71
CA ASN A 121 2.93 -17.09 -2.08
C ASN A 121 3.84 -16.38 -3.10
N LYS A 122 5.02 -15.95 -2.72
CA LYS A 122 5.93 -15.15 -3.56
C LYS A 122 6.32 -15.79 -4.90
N ASP A 123 6.24 -17.10 -5.02
CA ASP A 123 6.57 -17.87 -6.24
C ASP A 123 5.34 -18.61 -6.80
N THR A 124 4.12 -18.28 -6.35
CA THR A 124 2.90 -19.01 -6.73
C THR A 124 2.58 -18.80 -8.21
N ALA A 125 2.27 -19.91 -8.89
CA ALA A 125 1.72 -19.91 -10.23
C ALA A 125 0.20 -19.64 -10.17
N TRP A 126 -0.20 -18.42 -10.48
CA TRP A 126 -1.61 -18.03 -10.42
C TRP A 126 -2.40 -18.68 -11.57
N PRO A 127 -3.58 -19.28 -11.30
CA PRO A 127 -4.39 -19.91 -12.34
C PRO A 127 -4.83 -18.92 -13.43
N GLY A 128 -4.61 -19.29 -14.69
CA GLY A 128 -5.03 -18.48 -15.84
C GLY A 128 -4.15 -17.26 -16.12
N VAL A 129 -3.03 -17.13 -15.44
CA VAL A 129 -2.08 -16.03 -15.58
C VAL A 129 -0.85 -16.51 -16.35
N ASP A 130 -0.27 -15.67 -17.20
CA ASP A 130 0.97 -15.95 -17.91
C ASP A 130 2.11 -16.24 -16.93
N GLU A 131 3.01 -17.17 -17.28
CA GLU A 131 4.13 -17.58 -16.41
C GLU A 131 5.03 -16.38 -16.03
N SER A 132 5.15 -15.39 -16.91
CA SER A 132 5.92 -14.17 -16.65
C SER A 132 5.34 -13.28 -15.55
N LEU A 133 4.06 -13.51 -15.20
CA LEU A 133 3.33 -12.78 -14.17
C LEU A 133 3.10 -13.61 -12.90
N HIS A 134 3.76 -14.76 -12.78
CA HIS A 134 3.68 -15.58 -11.57
C HIS A 134 4.47 -14.96 -10.41
N GLY A 135 4.01 -15.25 -9.22
CA GLY A 135 4.65 -14.79 -7.98
C GLY A 135 4.23 -13.39 -7.55
N ILE A 136 4.97 -12.82 -6.64
CA ILE A 136 4.77 -11.48 -6.09
C ILE A 136 6.12 -10.79 -6.02
N ASP A 137 6.27 -9.68 -6.73
CA ASP A 137 7.52 -8.95 -6.81
C ASP A 137 7.61 -7.78 -5.83
N ILE A 138 6.46 -7.12 -5.54
CA ILE A 138 6.43 -5.87 -4.78
C ILE A 138 5.29 -5.88 -3.77
N ILE A 139 5.59 -5.43 -2.55
CA ILE A 139 4.59 -4.99 -1.57
C ILE A 139 4.51 -3.47 -1.61
N SER A 140 3.29 -2.95 -1.83
CA SER A 140 2.96 -1.53 -1.67
C SER A 140 2.12 -1.36 -0.41
N LEU A 141 2.72 -0.81 0.65
CA LEU A 141 2.09 -0.75 1.97
C LEU A 141 1.85 0.70 2.40
N SER A 142 0.67 1.21 2.12
CA SER A 142 0.23 2.56 2.52
C SER A 142 -0.44 2.54 3.89
N TRP A 143 0.13 1.80 4.82
CA TRP A 143 -0.36 1.66 6.19
C TRP A 143 0.81 1.54 7.16
N GLY A 144 0.61 1.93 8.39
CA GLY A 144 1.61 1.81 9.43
C GLY A 144 0.98 2.02 10.79
N ILE A 145 1.73 1.65 11.81
CA ILE A 145 1.34 1.76 13.21
C ILE A 145 2.07 2.96 13.78
N THR A 146 1.34 3.92 14.30
CA THR A 146 1.93 5.04 15.02
C THR A 146 2.65 4.51 16.25
N SER A 147 3.94 4.74 16.33
CA SER A 147 4.68 4.45 17.57
C SER A 147 4.28 5.48 18.61
N HIS A 148 3.77 5.03 19.74
CA HIS A 148 3.45 5.89 20.89
C HIS A 148 4.69 6.28 21.71
N GLU A 149 5.85 5.77 21.33
CA GLU A 149 7.13 6.12 21.93
C GLU A 149 7.78 7.25 21.15
N GLY A 150 8.16 8.33 21.81
CA GLY A 150 8.83 9.47 21.18
C GLY A 150 10.04 9.03 20.36
N GLY A 151 10.08 9.43 19.08
CA GLY A 151 11.12 9.06 18.11
C GLY A 151 10.88 7.81 17.31
N GLY A 152 9.67 7.25 17.34
CA GLY A 152 9.29 6.09 16.51
C GLY A 152 9.91 4.76 16.93
N SER A 153 9.85 3.78 16.06
CA SER A 153 10.46 2.46 16.23
C SER A 153 11.96 2.49 15.89
N ASP A 154 12.71 1.55 16.44
CA ASP A 154 14.12 1.27 16.12
C ASP A 154 14.27 0.16 15.06
N GLY A 155 13.16 -0.31 14.48
CA GLY A 155 13.15 -1.38 13.48
C GLY A 155 13.18 -2.79 14.05
N THR A 156 13.21 -2.95 15.38
CA THR A 156 13.23 -4.29 16.03
C THR A 156 11.83 -4.79 16.41
N ASP A 157 10.79 -4.00 16.14
CA ASP A 157 9.42 -4.45 16.31
C ASP A 157 9.03 -5.51 15.27
N MET A 158 8.02 -6.31 15.61
CA MET A 158 7.60 -7.45 14.77
C MET A 158 7.16 -7.04 13.36
N HIS A 159 6.56 -5.84 13.22
CA HIS A 159 6.07 -5.36 11.94
C HIS A 159 7.21 -4.91 11.03
N SER A 160 8.23 -4.27 11.58
CA SER A 160 9.47 -3.98 10.85
C SER A 160 10.19 -5.24 10.43
N MET A 161 10.29 -6.22 11.33
CA MET A 161 11.00 -7.47 11.07
C MET A 161 10.34 -8.33 9.99
N ILE A 162 9.01 -8.38 9.91
CA ILE A 162 8.35 -9.16 8.85
C ILE A 162 8.52 -8.51 7.47
N LEU A 163 8.64 -7.18 7.39
CA LEU A 163 8.97 -6.49 6.14
C LEU A 163 10.41 -6.79 5.72
N ASP A 164 11.33 -6.87 6.68
CA ASP A 164 12.71 -7.30 6.40
C ASP A 164 12.75 -8.76 5.90
N GLU A 165 11.92 -9.64 6.47
CA GLU A 165 11.77 -11.01 5.99
C GLU A 165 11.24 -11.06 4.55
N ALA A 166 10.24 -10.24 4.23
CA ALA A 166 9.74 -10.12 2.85
C ALA A 166 10.86 -9.68 1.90
N MET A 167 11.64 -8.65 2.26
CA MET A 167 12.79 -8.20 1.47
C MET A 167 13.84 -9.30 1.30
N LEU A 168 14.19 -10.00 2.36
CA LEU A 168 15.14 -11.12 2.33
C LEU A 168 14.61 -12.31 1.51
N SER A 169 13.30 -12.48 1.41
CA SER A 169 12.68 -13.48 0.56
C SER A 169 12.78 -13.15 -0.94
N GLY A 170 13.09 -11.90 -1.28
CA GLY A 170 13.22 -11.39 -2.64
C GLY A 170 12.04 -10.55 -3.12
N ILE A 171 11.13 -10.18 -2.24
CA ILE A 171 10.04 -9.24 -2.53
C ILE A 171 10.53 -7.83 -2.19
N VAL A 172 10.33 -6.86 -3.08
CA VAL A 172 10.67 -5.46 -2.81
C VAL A 172 9.53 -4.82 -2.00
N VAL A 173 9.86 -4.19 -0.88
CA VAL A 173 8.86 -3.56 -0.01
C VAL A 173 8.96 -2.04 -0.10
N SER A 174 7.87 -1.39 -0.48
CA SER A 174 7.67 0.05 -0.41
C SER A 174 6.63 0.35 0.69
N VAL A 175 6.99 1.18 1.66
CA VAL A 175 6.15 1.44 2.85
C VAL A 175 6.06 2.93 3.15
N ALA A 176 4.89 3.39 3.58
CA ALA A 176 4.65 4.78 3.93
C ALA A 176 5.40 5.19 5.21
N ALA A 177 6.04 6.37 5.19
CA ALA A 177 6.74 6.92 6.35
C ALA A 177 5.79 7.29 7.51
N GLY A 178 4.53 7.62 7.20
CA GLY A 178 3.56 8.15 8.15
C GLY A 178 3.27 9.63 7.92
N ASN A 179 2.25 10.15 8.62
CA ASN A 179 1.73 11.50 8.42
C ASN A 179 1.78 12.35 9.71
N ASP A 180 2.73 12.07 10.60
CA ASP A 180 2.88 12.71 11.92
C ASP A 180 3.99 13.78 11.94
N GLY A 181 4.45 14.25 10.75
CA GLY A 181 5.44 15.33 10.63
C GLY A 181 4.89 16.70 11.04
N PRO A 182 5.77 17.73 11.10
CA PRO A 182 7.21 17.70 10.77
C PRO A 182 8.15 17.35 11.92
N ASP A 183 7.62 17.20 13.14
CA ASP A 183 8.38 17.17 14.38
C ASP A 183 8.88 15.75 14.64
N ASN A 184 9.39 15.00 13.88
CA ASN A 184 10.13 13.74 14.08
C ASN A 184 9.67 12.91 15.29
N ASP A 185 8.34 12.84 15.52
CA ASP A 185 7.75 11.95 16.53
C ASP A 185 7.59 10.51 15.99
N GLY A 186 8.26 10.27 14.89
CA GLY A 186 8.51 8.94 14.44
C GLY A 186 7.92 8.64 13.07
N LEU A 187 8.71 7.87 12.38
CA LEU A 187 8.25 7.01 11.33
C LEU A 187 7.22 6.04 11.92
N SER A 188 6.21 5.68 11.15
CA SER A 188 5.35 4.56 11.53
C SER A 188 6.24 3.34 11.82
N GLY A 189 5.81 2.44 12.71
CA GLY A 189 6.62 1.25 13.07
C GLY A 189 7.12 0.54 11.83
N MET A 190 6.26 0.26 10.86
CA MET A 190 6.64 -0.38 9.59
C MET A 190 7.61 0.44 8.74
N GLY A 191 7.52 1.77 8.79
CA GLY A 191 8.48 2.66 8.13
C GLY A 191 9.88 2.64 8.72
N SER A 192 10.08 1.90 9.81
CA SER A 192 11.38 1.75 10.49
C SER A 192 12.11 0.45 10.15
N SER A 193 11.56 -0.41 9.29
CA SER A 193 12.20 -1.64 8.81
C SER A 193 13.58 -1.35 8.22
N ASP A 194 14.57 -2.19 8.47
CA ASP A 194 15.96 -2.01 8.03
C ASP A 194 16.09 -2.01 6.50
N LEU A 195 15.32 -2.87 5.83
CA LEU A 195 15.51 -3.21 4.43
C LEU A 195 14.44 -2.62 3.51
N SER A 196 13.27 -2.24 4.03
CA SER A 196 12.20 -1.69 3.20
C SER A 196 12.53 -0.28 2.69
N ILE A 197 11.93 0.08 1.56
CA ILE A 197 11.98 1.44 1.02
C ILE A 197 10.87 2.25 1.67
N THR A 198 11.24 3.07 2.64
CA THR A 198 10.30 3.97 3.32
C THR A 198 10.13 5.26 2.51
N VAL A 199 8.88 5.62 2.25
CA VAL A 199 8.54 6.71 1.34
C VAL A 199 7.91 7.87 2.11
N GLY A 200 8.57 9.02 2.07
CA GLY A 200 8.02 10.30 2.51
C GLY A 200 7.18 10.96 1.42
N ALA A 201 6.41 11.98 1.80
CA ALA A 201 5.63 12.78 0.85
C ALA A 201 6.31 14.11 0.54
N SER A 202 6.31 14.48 -0.74
CA SER A 202 6.61 15.84 -1.20
C SER A 202 5.33 16.59 -1.57
N ASP A 203 5.43 17.90 -1.52
CA ASP A 203 4.51 18.86 -2.11
C ASP A 203 5.22 19.46 -3.32
N ASP A 204 4.74 19.13 -4.52
CA ASP A 204 5.29 19.59 -5.79
C ASP A 204 4.56 20.82 -6.34
N GLY A 205 3.69 21.43 -5.51
CA GLY A 205 2.87 22.57 -5.91
C GLY A 205 1.93 22.30 -7.09
N ASN A 206 1.80 21.04 -7.49
CA ASN A 206 1.13 20.58 -8.72
C ASN A 206 1.71 21.27 -9.95
N THR A 207 3.01 21.46 -10.01
CA THR A 207 3.75 22.06 -11.12
C THR A 207 4.78 21.08 -11.68
N ILE A 208 5.28 21.39 -12.88
CA ILE A 208 6.39 20.64 -13.48
C ILE A 208 7.78 21.22 -13.10
N ASP A 209 7.79 22.34 -12.41
CA ASP A 209 9.01 22.97 -11.92
C ASP A 209 9.48 22.33 -10.63
N ARG A 210 10.58 21.59 -10.70
CA ARG A 210 11.14 20.89 -9.53
C ARG A 210 11.80 21.81 -8.51
N SER A 211 11.95 23.11 -8.83
CA SER A 211 12.62 24.06 -7.93
C SER A 211 11.71 24.56 -6.80
N ASP A 212 10.41 24.35 -6.90
CA ASP A 212 9.43 24.68 -5.88
C ASP A 212 8.97 23.47 -5.04
N ASP A 213 9.48 22.27 -5.35
CA ASP A 213 9.20 21.07 -4.58
C ASP A 213 9.71 21.21 -3.13
N THR A 214 8.87 20.82 -2.20
CA THR A 214 9.20 20.81 -0.77
C THR A 214 8.80 19.48 -0.11
N VAL A 215 9.40 19.16 1.03
CA VAL A 215 8.90 18.05 1.85
C VAL A 215 7.56 18.47 2.45
N ALA A 216 6.54 17.67 2.26
CA ALA A 216 5.21 17.93 2.82
C ALA A 216 5.28 18.07 4.35
N SER A 217 4.58 19.06 4.90
CA SER A 217 4.68 19.38 6.33
C SER A 217 4.18 18.24 7.23
N TYR A 218 3.24 17.45 6.74
CA TYR A 218 2.69 16.30 7.46
C TYR A 218 3.54 15.04 7.34
N SER A 219 4.46 14.96 6.35
CA SER A 219 5.27 13.75 6.16
C SER A 219 6.12 13.46 7.39
N SER A 220 6.00 12.26 7.93
CA SER A 220 6.90 11.79 8.98
C SER A 220 8.36 11.82 8.51
N ARG A 221 9.26 12.10 9.43
CA ARG A 221 10.69 12.32 9.16
C ARG A 221 11.54 11.45 10.07
N GLY A 222 12.65 11.01 9.54
CA GLY A 222 13.70 10.34 10.29
C GLY A 222 14.68 11.32 10.99
N PRO A 223 15.77 10.80 11.50
CA PRO A 223 16.12 9.38 11.47
C PRO A 223 15.19 8.51 12.33
N ARG A 224 15.13 7.21 12.05
CA ARG A 224 14.54 6.27 13.01
C ARG A 224 15.44 6.15 14.25
N ARG A 225 14.97 5.51 15.30
CA ARG A 225 15.79 5.25 16.51
C ARG A 225 16.91 4.26 16.18
N ASP A 226 18.05 4.48 16.80
CA ASP A 226 19.20 3.57 16.78
C ASP A 226 18.85 2.25 17.50
N ASN A 227 19.03 1.12 16.83
CA ASN A 227 18.84 -0.22 17.38
C ASN A 227 20.14 -0.81 18.00
N GLY A 228 21.23 -0.05 17.97
CA GLY A 228 22.52 -0.46 18.54
C GLY A 228 23.34 -1.41 17.67
N ASP A 229 23.01 -1.57 16.41
CA ASP A 229 23.72 -2.47 15.49
C ASP A 229 25.03 -1.87 14.92
N ASN A 230 25.32 -0.61 15.24
CA ASN A 230 26.45 0.18 14.73
C ASN A 230 26.40 0.40 13.19
N ASN A 231 25.24 0.35 12.60
CA ASN A 231 25.04 0.68 11.18
C ASN A 231 24.12 1.93 11.01
N PRO A 232 24.70 3.14 11.06
CA PRO A 232 23.89 4.35 11.02
C PRO A 232 23.16 4.56 9.67
N LEU A 233 23.41 3.72 8.66
CA LEU A 233 22.69 3.82 7.39
C LEU A 233 21.26 3.32 7.50
N ASN A 234 20.97 2.38 8.40
CA ASN A 234 19.61 1.88 8.65
C ASN A 234 18.71 2.95 9.28
N GLU A 235 19.31 3.93 9.94
CA GLU A 235 18.59 5.02 10.61
C GLU A 235 18.15 6.13 9.64
N LEU A 236 18.75 6.16 8.43
CA LEU A 236 18.45 7.17 7.41
C LEU A 236 17.13 6.86 6.70
N LYS A 237 16.03 7.16 7.39
CA LYS A 237 14.66 7.03 6.89
C LYS A 237 14.00 8.40 6.77
N PRO A 238 13.04 8.60 5.85
CA PRO A 238 12.73 7.74 4.70
C PRO A 238 13.85 7.79 3.65
N GLU A 239 13.97 6.73 2.83
CA GLU A 239 14.97 6.65 1.76
C GLU A 239 14.67 7.56 0.58
N ILE A 240 13.40 7.80 0.33
CA ILE A 240 12.94 8.58 -0.81
C ILE A 240 11.67 9.35 -0.47
N SER A 241 11.38 10.40 -1.21
CA SER A 241 10.09 11.09 -1.21
C SER A 241 9.51 11.10 -2.62
N ALA A 242 8.18 11.06 -2.70
CA ALA A 242 7.43 11.20 -3.94
C ALA A 242 6.25 12.15 -3.72
N PRO A 243 5.65 12.71 -4.78
CA PRO A 243 4.47 13.55 -4.67
C PRO A 243 3.34 12.87 -3.91
N GLY A 244 2.84 13.54 -2.89
CA GLY A 244 1.79 13.02 -2.02
C GLY A 244 0.78 14.08 -1.57
N THR A 245 0.89 15.32 -2.08
CA THR A 245 0.05 16.45 -1.65
C THR A 245 -0.95 16.84 -2.74
N ASN A 246 -2.23 16.95 -2.38
CA ASN A 246 -3.32 17.33 -3.28
C ASN A 246 -3.41 16.46 -4.56
N ILE A 247 -3.26 15.18 -4.40
CA ILE A 247 -3.21 14.22 -5.50
C ILE A 247 -4.61 13.89 -6.03
N ILE A 248 -4.73 13.73 -7.35
CA ILE A 248 -5.90 13.12 -7.99
C ILE A 248 -5.70 11.62 -8.04
N GLN A 249 -6.68 10.86 -7.59
CA GLN A 249 -6.59 9.42 -7.38
C GLN A 249 -7.81 8.69 -7.93
N ALA A 250 -7.69 7.37 -8.10
CA ALA A 250 -8.83 6.51 -8.41
C ALA A 250 -9.89 6.59 -7.29
N GLU A 251 -11.15 6.72 -7.68
CA GLU A 251 -12.29 6.82 -6.76
C GLU A 251 -12.95 5.45 -6.57
N GLY A 252 -12.77 4.85 -5.39
CA GLY A 252 -13.23 3.49 -5.10
C GLY A 252 -14.74 3.30 -5.02
N CYS A 253 -15.53 4.35 -5.15
CA CYS A 253 -16.98 4.25 -5.05
C CYS A 253 -17.72 4.42 -6.37
N VAL A 254 -17.00 4.45 -7.47
CA VAL A 254 -17.63 4.67 -8.80
C VAL A 254 -18.60 3.56 -9.16
N THR A 255 -18.28 2.34 -8.80
CA THR A 255 -19.04 1.14 -9.16
C THR A 255 -19.77 0.52 -7.99
N SER A 256 -19.17 0.45 -6.82
CA SER A 256 -19.75 -0.24 -5.67
C SER A 256 -20.94 0.45 -5.01
N GLY A 257 -21.16 1.72 -5.25
CA GLY A 257 -22.35 2.47 -4.80
C GLY A 257 -22.59 2.53 -3.28
N GLY A 258 -21.69 1.96 -2.49
CA GLY A 258 -21.86 1.72 -1.07
C GLY A 258 -20.73 2.20 -0.17
N CYS A 259 -19.88 3.11 -0.62
CA CYS A 259 -18.77 3.60 0.19
C CYS A 259 -19.24 4.24 1.48
N SER A 260 -18.64 3.85 2.59
CA SER A 260 -18.72 4.62 3.81
C SER A 260 -17.91 5.92 3.64
N ASN A 261 -18.55 7.05 3.84
CA ASN A 261 -17.88 8.37 3.75
C ASN A 261 -16.86 8.62 4.89
N SER A 262 -16.51 7.61 5.68
CA SER A 262 -15.62 7.76 6.83
C SER A 262 -14.22 8.23 6.48
N ALA A 263 -13.76 7.96 5.26
CA ALA A 263 -12.45 8.40 4.78
C ALA A 263 -12.50 9.65 3.88
N GLY A 264 -13.61 10.39 3.85
CA GLY A 264 -13.74 11.61 3.05
C GLY A 264 -13.86 11.34 1.55
N GLY A 265 -14.30 10.15 1.16
CA GLY A 265 -14.55 9.82 -0.23
C GLY A 265 -15.72 10.60 -0.81
N ASP A 266 -15.57 10.99 -2.03
CA ASP A 266 -16.60 11.66 -2.78
C ASP A 266 -17.40 10.64 -3.59
N ALA A 267 -18.63 10.33 -3.14
CA ALA A 267 -19.59 9.53 -3.91
C ALA A 267 -20.13 10.29 -5.12
N SER A 268 -19.36 11.18 -5.71
CA SER A 268 -19.78 12.05 -6.83
C SER A 268 -19.97 11.31 -8.15
N GLY A 269 -19.52 10.05 -8.23
CA GLY A 269 -19.52 9.28 -9.47
C GLY A 269 -18.38 9.65 -10.43
N ASN A 270 -17.40 10.42 -9.97
CA ASN A 270 -16.18 10.68 -10.73
C ASN A 270 -15.24 9.46 -10.62
N THR A 271 -14.67 9.07 -11.74
CA THR A 271 -13.73 7.92 -11.78
C THR A 271 -12.42 8.27 -11.06
N TYR A 272 -11.98 9.51 -11.21
CA TYR A 272 -10.81 10.06 -10.55
C TYR A 272 -11.15 11.35 -9.85
N THR A 273 -10.67 11.54 -8.64
CA THR A 273 -11.00 12.73 -7.85
C THR A 273 -9.85 13.13 -6.94
N SER A 274 -9.82 14.40 -6.52
CA SER A 274 -8.88 14.88 -5.51
C SER A 274 -9.33 14.43 -4.13
N ARG A 275 -8.52 13.59 -3.49
CA ARG A 275 -8.80 13.03 -2.16
C ARG A 275 -7.97 13.62 -1.04
N GLY A 276 -7.03 14.47 -1.36
CA GLY A 276 -6.18 15.09 -0.37
C GLY A 276 -4.73 14.63 -0.44
N SER A 277 -4.12 14.43 0.72
CA SER A 277 -2.68 14.31 0.86
C SER A 277 -2.29 13.20 1.82
N GLY A 278 -1.15 12.56 1.58
CA GLY A 278 -0.61 11.53 2.46
C GLY A 278 0.61 10.83 1.88
N THR A 279 1.48 10.32 2.75
CA THR A 279 2.53 9.37 2.37
C THR A 279 1.94 8.10 1.77
N SER A 280 0.67 7.81 2.07
CA SER A 280 -0.11 6.72 1.48
C SER A 280 -0.22 6.81 -0.04
N TYR A 281 -0.13 7.99 -0.62
CA TYR A 281 -0.21 8.21 -2.08
C TYR A 281 1.16 8.30 -2.73
N ALA A 282 2.14 8.78 -2.00
CA ALA A 282 3.55 8.80 -2.43
C ALA A 282 4.11 7.37 -2.58
N THR A 283 3.78 6.50 -1.63
CA THR A 283 4.29 5.12 -1.56
C THR A 283 3.94 4.29 -2.81
N PRO A 284 2.69 4.18 -3.25
CA PRO A 284 2.37 3.38 -4.43
C PRO A 284 2.92 3.97 -5.73
N SER A 285 3.14 5.29 -5.81
CA SER A 285 3.83 5.87 -6.96
C SER A 285 5.27 5.34 -7.07
N VAL A 286 5.97 5.21 -5.94
CA VAL A 286 7.29 4.57 -5.90
C VAL A 286 7.20 3.09 -6.23
N SER A 287 6.18 2.37 -5.74
CA SER A 287 5.95 0.96 -6.06
C SER A 287 5.82 0.72 -7.56
N GLY A 288 5.07 1.57 -8.27
CA GLY A 288 4.95 1.47 -9.73
C GLY A 288 6.27 1.76 -10.45
N ILE A 289 7.08 2.73 -9.98
CA ILE A 289 8.43 2.95 -10.52
C ILE A 289 9.31 1.72 -10.30
N LEU A 290 9.24 1.07 -9.14
CA LEU A 290 9.96 -0.17 -8.87
C LEU A 290 9.52 -1.29 -9.81
N ALA A 291 8.23 -1.39 -10.13
CA ALA A 291 7.72 -2.35 -11.12
C ALA A 291 8.34 -2.12 -12.51
N LEU A 292 8.39 -0.87 -12.98
CA LEU A 292 9.06 -0.52 -14.23
C LEU A 292 10.57 -0.83 -14.20
N MET A 293 11.23 -0.66 -13.06
CA MET A 293 12.64 -1.01 -12.92
C MET A 293 12.87 -2.52 -12.99
N ILE A 294 11.97 -3.31 -12.40
CA ILE A 294 12.00 -4.77 -12.48
C ILE A 294 11.81 -5.21 -13.94
N GLU A 295 10.79 -4.70 -14.62
CA GLU A 295 10.51 -5.00 -16.03
C GLU A 295 11.70 -4.63 -16.94
N ALA A 296 12.27 -3.46 -16.76
CA ALA A 296 13.42 -3.01 -17.52
C ALA A 296 14.73 -3.76 -17.20
N CYS A 297 14.68 -4.78 -16.35
CA CYS A 297 15.86 -5.54 -15.87
C CYS A 297 16.92 -4.68 -15.16
N LEU A 298 16.60 -3.47 -14.76
CA LEU A 298 17.53 -2.59 -14.06
C LEU A 298 17.90 -3.08 -12.67
N LEU A 299 17.01 -3.86 -12.04
CA LEU A 299 17.27 -4.52 -10.77
C LEU A 299 18.12 -5.79 -10.92
N TYR A 300 18.24 -6.37 -12.12
CA TYR A 300 19.07 -7.56 -12.37
C TYR A 300 20.56 -7.25 -12.53
N THR A 301 20.94 -5.97 -12.68
CA THR A 301 22.36 -5.54 -12.75
C THR A 301 22.96 -5.29 -11.37
N SER A 302 22.15 -5.09 -10.36
CA SER A 302 22.58 -5.18 -8.96
C SER A 302 22.32 -6.62 -8.50
N PRO A 303 23.19 -7.23 -7.66
CA PRO A 303 22.91 -8.58 -7.15
C PRO A 303 21.56 -8.54 -6.43
N SER A 304 20.54 -9.07 -7.09
CA SER A 304 19.22 -9.26 -6.50
C SER A 304 19.35 -10.17 -5.28
N PRO A 305 18.55 -9.98 -4.23
CA PRO A 305 18.44 -10.99 -3.18
C PRO A 305 18.18 -12.41 -3.71
N ARG A 306 17.56 -12.54 -4.90
CA ARG A 306 17.39 -13.82 -5.62
C ARG A 306 18.73 -14.38 -6.13
N ASP A 307 19.68 -13.53 -6.53
CA ASP A 307 20.98 -13.93 -7.07
C ASP A 307 22.00 -14.31 -5.97
N LEU A 308 21.79 -13.82 -4.74
CA LEU A 308 22.61 -14.14 -3.59
C LEU A 308 22.34 -15.54 -3.01
N ARG A 309 21.37 -16.29 -3.56
CA ARG A 309 20.98 -17.65 -3.12
C ARG A 309 21.52 -18.78 -3.99
N ARG A 310 22.44 -18.50 -4.91
CA ARG A 310 23.12 -19.53 -5.72
C ARG A 310 24.52 -19.83 -5.21
#